data_c6bf8e2c4f6a0c5e7850bfd48a87911f
#
_entry.id   c6bf8e2c4f6a0c5e7850bfd48a87911f
#
_cell.length_a   1.000
_cell.length_b   1.000
_cell.length_c   1.000
_cell.angle_alpha   90.00
_cell.angle_beta   90.00
_cell.angle_gamma   90.00
#
_symmetry.space_group_name_H-M   'P 1'
#
loop_
_entity.id
_entity.type
_entity.pdbx_description
1 polymer ?
#
loop_
_entity_poly.entity_id
_entity_poly.type
_entity_poly.pdbx_seq_one_letter_code
_entity_poly.pdbx_strand_id
1 'polypeptide(L)'
;MAMNCTGVLYFPITISLLEGVATELIEARFGLKGVAAFIKLLGKIYKEEGYYLVWNKEQCMLFAHKLGNELSDEEMQEIVELLIKKEIFDRKMYEEHQVLTSVHIQKVWLEATKRRKRDLTPLPYFLMETKVPKNGKEENEIQDVLFPPKNACNSEQSKEKQSKEKENTPPLTPQGEDGGEG
;
A
#
# COMPACT_ATOMS: atom_id res chain seq x y z
N MET A 1 -22.22 -9.02 -19.71
CA MET A 1 -21.52 -7.71 -19.60
C MET A 1 -20.36 -7.89 -18.64
N ALA A 2 -19.13 -7.78 -19.11
CA ALA A 2 -17.97 -7.82 -18.23
C ALA A 2 -18.00 -6.52 -17.40
N MET A 3 -18.11 -6.63 -16.08
CA MET A 3 -17.89 -5.49 -15.19
C MET A 3 -16.43 -5.07 -15.34
N ASN A 4 -16.19 -3.89 -15.90
CA ASN A 4 -14.89 -3.24 -15.84
C ASN A 4 -14.62 -2.83 -14.39
N CYS A 5 -14.19 -3.77 -13.55
CA CYS A 5 -13.73 -3.47 -12.21
C CYS A 5 -12.33 -2.82 -12.32
N THR A 6 -12.29 -1.49 -12.38
CA THR A 6 -11.05 -0.72 -12.31
C THR A 6 -10.42 -0.79 -10.92
N GLY A 7 -11.24 -0.88 -9.87
CA GLY A 7 -10.79 -0.94 -8.49
C GLY A 7 -10.06 -2.22 -8.09
N VAL A 8 -9.37 -2.17 -6.95
CA VAL A 8 -8.65 -3.30 -6.33
C VAL A 8 -9.22 -3.63 -4.95
N LEU A 9 -9.06 -4.89 -4.52
CA LEU A 9 -9.60 -5.38 -3.24
C LEU A 9 -8.67 -5.06 -2.07
N TYR A 10 -7.39 -4.84 -2.33
CA TYR A 10 -6.39 -4.50 -1.33
C TYR A 10 -5.31 -3.61 -1.95
N PHE A 11 -4.65 -2.84 -1.11
CA PHE A 11 -3.50 -2.02 -1.48
C PHE A 11 -2.46 -2.05 -0.34
N PRO A 12 -1.17 -1.94 -0.64
CA PRO A 12 -0.14 -1.92 0.38
C PRO A 12 -0.11 -0.57 1.11
N ILE A 13 -0.02 -0.63 2.44
CA ILE A 13 0.34 0.52 3.28
C ILE A 13 1.79 0.31 3.67
N THR A 14 2.67 1.15 3.18
CA THR A 14 4.10 1.08 3.50
C THR A 14 4.40 1.76 4.82
N ILE A 15 5.46 1.33 5.50
CA ILE A 15 5.94 2.00 6.72
C ILE A 15 6.27 3.46 6.42
N SER A 16 6.91 3.74 5.29
CA SER A 16 7.23 5.11 4.85
C SER A 16 6.00 6.01 4.64
N LEU A 17 4.84 5.44 4.36
CA LEU A 17 3.59 6.21 4.31
C LEU A 17 3.13 6.59 5.72
N LEU A 18 3.24 5.68 6.69
CA LEU A 18 2.80 5.90 8.06
C LEU A 18 3.75 6.81 8.84
N GLU A 19 5.06 6.64 8.66
CA GLU A 19 6.12 7.42 9.30
C GLU A 19 6.53 8.65 8.46
N GLY A 20 5.83 8.94 7.38
CA GLY A 20 6.11 10.08 6.53
C GLY A 20 5.64 11.39 7.16
N VAL A 21 6.37 12.48 6.89
CA VAL A 21 6.09 13.83 7.42
C VAL A 21 4.62 14.26 7.20
N ALA A 22 3.99 13.83 6.10
CA ALA A 22 2.58 14.13 5.84
C ALA A 22 1.67 13.49 6.89
N THR A 23 1.89 12.20 7.19
CA THR A 23 1.09 11.45 8.18
C THR A 23 1.34 11.94 9.59
N GLU A 24 2.61 12.20 9.96
CA GLU A 24 2.96 12.79 11.25
C GLU A 24 2.31 14.15 11.48
N LEU A 25 2.26 15.01 10.46
CA LEU A 25 1.57 16.31 10.55
C LEU A 25 0.05 16.17 10.67
N ILE A 26 -0.54 15.18 9.99
CA ILE A 26 -1.97 14.87 10.14
C ILE A 26 -2.24 14.38 11.56
N GLU A 27 -1.41 13.48 12.08
CA GLU A 27 -1.55 12.96 13.43
C GLU A 27 -1.40 14.07 14.49
N ALA A 28 -0.38 14.92 14.36
CA ALA A 28 -0.16 16.04 15.27
C ALA A 28 -1.32 17.04 15.29
N ARG A 29 -2.00 17.28 14.15
CA ARG A 29 -3.06 18.27 14.03
C ARG A 29 -4.45 17.71 14.31
N PHE A 30 -4.73 16.49 13.82
CA PHE A 30 -6.08 15.88 13.85
C PHE A 30 -6.13 14.62 14.69
N GLY A 31 -5.01 14.17 15.26
CA GLY A 31 -4.92 12.91 16.00
C GLY A 31 -5.07 11.68 15.11
N LEU A 32 -5.23 10.52 15.75
CA LEU A 32 -5.39 9.24 15.05
C LEU A 32 -6.62 9.21 14.12
N LYS A 33 -7.67 10.02 14.42
CA LYS A 33 -8.84 10.14 13.53
C LYS A 33 -8.46 10.68 12.14
N GLY A 34 -7.52 11.62 12.08
CA GLY A 34 -7.00 12.15 10.82
C GLY A 34 -6.22 11.10 10.02
N VAL A 35 -5.37 10.30 10.68
CA VAL A 35 -4.65 9.19 10.05
C VAL A 35 -5.62 8.13 9.52
N ALA A 36 -6.64 7.78 10.32
CA ALA A 36 -7.68 6.85 9.89
C ALA A 36 -8.47 7.38 8.68
N ALA A 37 -8.78 8.67 8.64
CA ALA A 37 -9.44 9.31 7.51
C ALA A 37 -8.57 9.25 6.25
N PHE A 38 -7.27 9.51 6.35
CA PHE A 38 -6.33 9.39 5.24
C PHE A 38 -6.28 7.97 4.68
N ILE A 39 -6.15 6.96 5.55
CA ILE A 39 -6.14 5.55 5.12
C ILE A 39 -7.47 5.16 4.44
N LYS A 40 -8.61 5.59 4.99
CA LYS A 40 -9.94 5.36 4.38
C LYS A 40 -10.09 6.07 3.04
N LEU A 41 -9.49 7.27 2.88
CA LEU A 41 -9.48 8.00 1.62
C LEU A 41 -8.70 7.24 0.54
N LEU A 42 -7.50 6.73 0.86
CA LEU A 42 -6.75 5.84 -0.03
C LEU A 42 -7.55 4.60 -0.38
N GLY A 43 -8.19 3.96 0.61
CA GLY A 43 -9.07 2.82 0.39
C GLY A 43 -10.23 3.13 -0.56
N LYS A 44 -10.81 4.34 -0.50
CA LYS A 44 -11.86 4.78 -1.42
C LYS A 44 -11.31 4.95 -2.84
N ILE A 45 -10.15 5.57 -3.01
CA ILE A 45 -9.48 5.74 -4.32
C ILE A 45 -9.25 4.38 -4.97
N TYR A 46 -8.62 3.45 -4.25
CA TYR A 46 -8.31 2.12 -4.79
C TYR A 46 -9.53 1.25 -5.03
N LYS A 47 -10.59 1.41 -4.23
CA LYS A 47 -11.82 0.63 -4.38
C LYS A 47 -12.67 1.08 -5.57
N GLU A 48 -12.80 2.39 -5.81
CA GLU A 48 -13.67 2.93 -6.85
C GLU A 48 -12.98 2.84 -8.22
N GLU A 49 -12.21 3.83 -8.59
CA GLU A 49 -11.56 3.90 -9.90
C GLU A 49 -10.16 3.25 -9.91
N GLY A 50 -9.65 2.87 -8.73
CA GLY A 50 -8.40 2.15 -8.56
C GLY A 50 -7.17 3.04 -8.50
N TYR A 51 -7.12 4.16 -9.17
CA TYR A 51 -5.95 5.03 -9.23
C TYR A 51 -6.24 6.53 -9.17
N TYR A 52 -7.51 6.93 -9.15
CA TYR A 52 -7.93 8.31 -8.96
C TYR A 52 -9.28 8.40 -8.27
N LEU A 53 -9.61 9.56 -7.76
CA LEU A 53 -10.91 9.87 -7.18
C LEU A 53 -11.27 11.33 -7.50
N VAL A 54 -12.46 11.55 -8.04
CA VAL A 54 -13.01 12.91 -8.17
C VAL A 54 -13.36 13.43 -6.79
N TRP A 55 -12.81 14.59 -6.44
CA TRP A 55 -12.94 15.18 -5.11
C TRP A 55 -13.44 16.61 -5.19
N ASN A 56 -14.71 16.79 -4.92
CA ASN A 56 -15.36 18.08 -4.81
C ASN A 56 -15.93 18.29 -3.39
N LYS A 57 -16.52 19.44 -3.15
CA LYS A 57 -17.08 19.78 -1.84
C LYS A 57 -18.15 18.78 -1.39
N GLU A 58 -19.01 18.31 -2.29
CA GLU A 58 -20.05 17.33 -1.98
C GLU A 58 -19.45 15.98 -1.58
N GLN A 59 -18.43 15.52 -2.31
CA GLN A 59 -17.71 14.28 -1.99
C GLN A 59 -16.98 14.39 -0.65
N CYS A 60 -16.42 15.55 -0.32
CA CYS A 60 -15.80 15.80 0.96
C CYS A 60 -16.80 15.66 2.10
N MET A 61 -17.95 16.34 2.01
CA MET A 61 -19.02 16.27 2.99
C MET A 61 -19.57 14.84 3.17
N LEU A 62 -19.85 14.14 2.06
CA LEU A 62 -20.33 12.75 2.11
C LEU A 62 -19.30 11.82 2.73
N PHE A 63 -18.03 12.06 2.46
CA PHE A 63 -16.94 11.26 3.03
C PHE A 63 -16.77 11.51 4.52
N ALA A 64 -16.76 12.77 4.96
CA ALA A 64 -16.70 13.15 6.37
C ALA A 64 -17.87 12.53 7.15
N HIS A 65 -19.08 12.61 6.62
CA HIS A 65 -20.27 11.98 7.23
C HIS A 65 -20.10 10.44 7.38
N LYS A 66 -19.51 9.75 6.38
CA LYS A 66 -19.24 8.32 6.45
C LYS A 66 -18.16 7.94 7.48
N LEU A 67 -17.36 8.89 7.94
CA LEU A 67 -16.40 8.70 9.03
C LEU A 67 -17.05 8.73 10.41
N GLY A 68 -18.37 8.92 10.49
CA GLY A 68 -19.11 8.90 11.76
C GLY A 68 -19.11 10.25 12.48
N ASN A 69 -18.96 11.38 11.75
CA ASN A 69 -18.86 12.74 12.26
C ASN A 69 -17.67 12.98 13.24
N GLU A 70 -16.67 12.10 13.21
CA GLU A 70 -15.44 12.27 13.97
C GLU A 70 -14.56 13.43 13.45
N LEU A 71 -14.73 13.77 12.17
CA LEU A 71 -14.11 14.89 11.48
C LEU A 71 -15.20 15.71 10.80
N SER A 72 -15.10 17.03 10.89
CA SER A 72 -15.94 17.92 10.09
C SER A 72 -15.50 17.88 8.61
N ASP A 73 -16.33 18.40 7.73
CA ASP A 73 -16.01 18.55 6.31
C ASP A 73 -14.85 19.54 6.09
N GLU A 74 -14.75 20.58 6.92
CA GLU A 74 -13.64 21.52 6.91
C GLU A 74 -12.33 20.83 7.33
N GLU A 75 -12.32 20.06 8.44
CA GLU A 75 -11.15 19.30 8.88
C GLU A 75 -10.72 18.29 7.81
N MET A 76 -11.68 17.64 7.14
CA MET A 76 -11.37 16.70 6.06
C MET A 76 -10.75 17.40 4.85
N GLN A 77 -11.25 18.58 4.49
CA GLN A 77 -10.69 19.41 3.43
C GLN A 77 -9.27 19.86 3.76
N GLU A 78 -9.02 20.29 5.00
CA GLU A 78 -7.68 20.67 5.47
C GLU A 78 -6.69 19.49 5.39
N ILE A 79 -7.13 18.27 5.70
CA ILE A 79 -6.31 17.04 5.53
C ILE A 79 -5.94 16.88 4.05
N VAL A 80 -6.89 17.01 3.13
CA VAL A 80 -6.63 16.87 1.69
C VAL A 80 -5.66 17.95 1.22
N GLU A 81 -5.82 19.20 1.62
CA GLU A 81 -4.91 20.29 1.28
C GLU A 81 -3.49 20.05 1.80
N LEU A 82 -3.36 19.52 3.02
CA LEU A 82 -2.08 19.13 3.59
C LEU A 82 -1.42 18.01 2.75
N LEU A 83 -2.19 16.99 2.35
CA LEU A 83 -1.71 15.91 1.51
C LEU A 83 -1.25 16.40 0.13
N ILE A 84 -1.95 17.36 -0.47
CA ILE A 84 -1.54 18.01 -1.73
C ILE A 84 -0.26 18.83 -1.51
N LYS A 85 -0.18 19.60 -0.42
CA LYS A 85 1.01 20.40 -0.07
C LYS A 85 2.24 19.53 0.16
N LYS A 86 2.06 18.30 0.63
CA LYS A 86 3.12 17.32 0.88
C LYS A 86 3.33 16.35 -0.29
N GLU A 87 2.77 16.64 -1.47
CA GLU A 87 2.96 15.90 -2.71
C GLU A 87 2.51 14.42 -2.65
N ILE A 88 1.66 14.08 -1.68
CA ILE A 88 0.99 12.77 -1.65
C ILE A 88 -0.02 12.68 -2.79
N PHE A 89 -0.71 13.78 -3.09
CA PHE A 89 -1.54 13.95 -4.28
C PHE A 89 -0.95 14.98 -5.22
N ASP A 90 -1.14 14.77 -6.51
CA ASP A 90 -0.70 15.70 -7.56
C ASP A 90 -1.51 16.99 -7.52
N ARG A 91 -0.81 18.11 -7.36
CA ARG A 91 -1.43 19.42 -7.26
C ARG A 91 -2.15 19.83 -8.54
N LYS A 92 -1.55 19.60 -9.71
CA LYS A 92 -2.13 20.02 -11.00
C LYS A 92 -3.42 19.28 -11.28
N MET A 93 -3.45 17.96 -11.03
CA MET A 93 -4.67 17.15 -11.19
C MET A 93 -5.79 17.64 -10.28
N TYR A 94 -5.46 18.07 -9.06
CA TYR A 94 -6.45 18.62 -8.16
C TYR A 94 -6.95 20.01 -8.61
N GLU A 95 -6.05 20.94 -8.95
CA GLU A 95 -6.41 22.31 -9.34
C GLU A 95 -7.20 22.34 -10.67
N GLU A 96 -6.80 21.54 -11.68
CA GLU A 96 -7.40 21.53 -13.00
C GLU A 96 -8.66 20.67 -13.11
N HIS A 97 -8.71 19.56 -12.41
CA HIS A 97 -9.75 18.53 -12.58
C HIS A 97 -10.49 18.14 -11.31
N GLN A 98 -10.11 18.67 -10.15
CA GLN A 98 -10.65 18.24 -8.85
C GLN A 98 -10.46 16.73 -8.63
N VAL A 99 -9.28 16.19 -8.96
CA VAL A 99 -8.96 14.76 -8.92
C VAL A 99 -7.81 14.50 -7.94
N LEU A 100 -8.04 13.57 -7.02
CA LEU A 100 -7.00 13.04 -6.14
C LEU A 100 -6.35 11.83 -6.82
N THR A 101 -5.11 12.00 -7.23
CA THR A 101 -4.25 10.95 -7.78
C THR A 101 -2.80 11.31 -7.57
N SER A 102 -1.89 10.39 -7.80
CA SER A 102 -0.45 10.64 -7.89
C SER A 102 0.24 9.52 -8.67
N VAL A 103 1.46 9.78 -9.12
CA VAL A 103 2.29 8.77 -9.79
C VAL A 103 2.46 7.53 -8.91
N HIS A 104 2.60 7.68 -7.58
CA HIS A 104 2.71 6.57 -6.65
C HIS A 104 1.44 5.72 -6.62
N ILE A 105 0.27 6.34 -6.48
CA ILE A 105 -1.03 5.64 -6.48
C ILE A 105 -1.22 4.87 -7.78
N GLN A 106 -0.89 5.48 -8.92
CA GLN A 106 -1.00 4.85 -10.24
C GLN A 106 -0.07 3.65 -10.40
N LYS A 107 1.17 3.74 -9.89
CA LYS A 107 2.12 2.62 -9.88
C LYS A 107 1.62 1.43 -9.08
N VAL A 108 1.13 1.67 -7.85
CA VAL A 108 0.54 0.63 -7.00
C VAL A 108 -0.64 -0.04 -7.69
N TRP A 109 -1.53 0.74 -8.30
CA TRP A 109 -2.66 0.20 -9.05
C TRP A 109 -2.22 -0.62 -10.27
N LEU A 110 -1.23 -0.14 -11.03
CA LEU A 110 -0.68 -0.85 -12.18
C LEU A 110 -0.13 -2.22 -11.77
N GLU A 111 0.63 -2.28 -10.69
CA GLU A 111 1.18 -3.54 -10.19
C GLU A 111 0.08 -4.49 -9.71
N ALA A 112 -0.89 -3.99 -8.93
CA ALA A 112 -2.03 -4.78 -8.46
C ALA A 112 -2.89 -5.34 -9.61
N THR A 113 -2.93 -4.66 -10.74
CA THR A 113 -3.73 -5.04 -11.91
C THR A 113 -2.91 -5.62 -13.06
N LYS A 114 -1.62 -5.88 -12.87
CA LYS A 114 -0.69 -6.38 -13.93
C LYS A 114 -1.20 -7.62 -14.66
N ARG A 115 -1.91 -8.51 -13.96
CA ARG A 115 -2.46 -9.75 -14.54
C ARG A 115 -3.81 -9.57 -15.22
N ARG A 116 -4.43 -8.39 -15.12
CA ARG A 116 -5.73 -8.13 -15.75
C ARG A 116 -5.52 -7.77 -17.22
N LYS A 117 -6.38 -8.30 -18.10
CA LYS A 117 -6.45 -7.81 -19.48
C LYS A 117 -6.91 -6.36 -19.44
N ARG A 118 -6.10 -5.45 -19.95
CA ARG A 118 -6.45 -4.04 -20.07
C ARG A 118 -6.89 -3.77 -21.49
N ASP A 119 -8.01 -3.05 -21.63
CA ASP A 119 -8.34 -2.42 -22.89
C ASP A 119 -7.35 -1.29 -23.11
N LEU A 120 -6.82 -1.15 -24.32
CA LEU A 120 -5.85 -0.12 -24.71
C LEU A 120 -6.48 1.28 -24.80
N THR A 121 -7.61 1.52 -24.15
CA THR A 121 -8.23 2.83 -24.05
C THR A 121 -7.36 3.77 -23.20
N PRO A 122 -7.19 5.04 -23.61
CA PRO A 122 -6.46 6.00 -22.80
C PRO A 122 -7.11 6.12 -21.43
N LEU A 123 -6.32 5.90 -20.38
CA LEU A 123 -6.76 6.00 -19.00
C LEU A 123 -6.91 7.49 -18.63
N PRO A 124 -8.07 7.95 -18.14
CA PRO A 124 -8.26 9.33 -17.72
C PRO A 124 -7.32 9.70 -16.57
N TYR A 125 -6.84 10.93 -16.53
CA TYR A 125 -5.99 11.49 -15.46
C TYR A 125 -4.70 10.70 -15.19
N PHE A 126 -4.20 9.99 -16.21
CA PHE A 126 -3.00 9.19 -16.07
C PHE A 126 -1.75 10.06 -16.22
N LEU A 127 -0.88 10.04 -15.18
CA LEU A 127 0.29 10.92 -15.08
C LEU A 127 1.54 10.33 -15.73
N MET A 128 1.57 9.01 -15.91
CA MET A 128 2.73 8.35 -16.52
C MET A 128 2.54 8.23 -18.02
N GLU A 129 3.60 8.49 -18.80
CA GLU A 129 3.59 8.19 -20.21
C GLU A 129 3.39 6.68 -20.39
N THR A 130 2.28 6.28 -20.99
CA THR A 130 2.09 4.89 -21.43
C THR A 130 3.02 4.66 -22.61
N LYS A 131 4.24 4.26 -22.36
CA LYS A 131 5.07 3.62 -23.38
C LYS A 131 4.37 2.30 -23.71
N VAL A 132 3.58 2.32 -24.80
CA VAL A 132 3.07 1.09 -25.40
C VAL A 132 4.32 0.29 -25.80
N PRO A 133 4.60 -0.88 -25.21
CA PRO A 133 5.76 -1.66 -25.60
C PRO A 133 5.55 -2.14 -27.04
N LYS A 134 6.18 -1.44 -28.00
CA LYS A 134 6.41 -2.00 -29.32
C LYS A 134 7.50 -3.05 -29.17
N ASN A 135 7.12 -4.31 -29.10
CA ASN A 135 7.98 -5.48 -28.96
C ASN A 135 8.42 -5.84 -27.52
N GLY A 136 7.86 -6.89 -27.02
CA GLY A 136 8.12 -7.84 -25.95
C GLY A 136 9.49 -7.97 -25.27
N LYS A 137 10.19 -6.90 -24.92
CA LYS A 137 11.46 -6.95 -24.18
C LYS A 137 11.73 -5.64 -23.41
N GLU A 138 10.89 -5.28 -22.45
CA GLU A 138 11.24 -4.26 -21.44
C GLU A 138 10.39 -4.49 -20.18
N GLU A 139 10.56 -5.66 -19.53
CA GLU A 139 9.89 -5.98 -18.27
C GLU A 139 10.65 -5.47 -17.02
N ASN A 140 11.84 -4.87 -17.14
CA ASN A 140 12.73 -4.67 -16.01
C ASN A 140 12.81 -3.24 -15.46
N GLU A 141 12.26 -2.23 -16.11
CA GLU A 141 12.40 -0.83 -15.63
C GLU A 141 11.34 -0.39 -14.59
N ILE A 142 10.26 -1.15 -14.41
CA ILE A 142 9.22 -0.81 -13.42
C ILE A 142 9.60 -1.31 -12.02
N GLN A 143 10.52 -2.26 -11.92
CA GLN A 143 10.92 -2.88 -10.65
C GLN A 143 11.83 -2.00 -9.80
N ASP A 144 12.64 -1.12 -10.42
CA ASP A 144 13.63 -0.31 -9.70
C ASP A 144 13.08 0.93 -8.98
N VAL A 145 11.84 1.32 -9.25
CA VAL A 145 11.23 2.53 -8.65
C VAL A 145 10.25 2.20 -7.52
N LEU A 146 9.80 0.96 -7.40
CA LEU A 146 8.84 0.53 -6.37
C LEU A 146 9.51 0.06 -5.07
N PHE A 147 10.77 -0.35 -5.15
CA PHE A 147 11.57 -0.74 -3.99
C PHE A 147 12.92 -0.01 -4.09
N PRO A 148 13.27 0.84 -3.11
CA PRO A 148 14.64 1.33 -3.05
C PRO A 148 15.59 0.14 -2.98
N PRO A 149 16.78 0.21 -3.63
CA PRO A 149 17.72 -0.90 -3.63
C PRO A 149 18.01 -1.35 -2.19
N LYS A 150 18.09 -2.65 -1.96
CA LYS A 150 18.26 -3.32 -0.67
C LYS A 150 19.55 -2.98 0.11
N ASN A 151 20.13 -1.80 -0.07
CA ASN A 151 21.40 -1.41 0.51
C ASN A 151 21.30 -0.37 1.63
N ALA A 152 20.19 -0.27 2.33
CA ALA A 152 20.07 0.64 3.48
C ALA A 152 19.64 -0.06 4.78
N CYS A 153 19.88 -1.36 4.91
CA CYS A 153 19.77 -2.03 6.21
C CYS A 153 20.89 -3.09 6.29
N ASN A 154 22.10 -2.65 6.67
CA ASN A 154 23.12 -3.52 7.21
C ASN A 154 22.73 -3.87 8.65
N SER A 155 21.89 -4.88 8.82
CA SER A 155 21.88 -5.63 10.05
C SER A 155 22.62 -6.92 9.80
N GLU A 156 23.83 -7.00 10.35
CA GLU A 156 24.63 -8.20 10.45
C GLU A 156 23.82 -9.28 11.17
N GLN A 157 23.19 -10.16 10.42
CA GLN A 157 22.74 -11.42 10.97
C GLN A 157 23.86 -12.44 10.77
N SER A 158 24.49 -12.75 11.90
CA SER A 158 25.48 -13.79 12.07
C SER A 158 25.08 -15.09 11.37
N LYS A 159 25.92 -15.53 10.45
CA LYS A 159 25.86 -16.87 9.89
C LYS A 159 26.32 -17.86 10.95
N GLU A 160 25.44 -18.45 11.69
CA GLU A 160 25.72 -19.69 12.38
C GLU A 160 25.75 -20.84 11.37
N LYS A 161 26.96 -21.35 11.18
CA LYS A 161 27.22 -22.61 10.47
C LYS A 161 26.68 -23.75 11.34
N GLN A 162 25.62 -24.40 10.90
CA GLN A 162 25.29 -25.72 11.42
C GLN A 162 26.26 -26.74 10.85
N SER A 163 27.24 -27.12 11.66
CA SER A 163 28.02 -28.31 11.47
C SER A 163 27.17 -29.54 11.80
N LYS A 164 27.07 -30.46 10.85
CA LYS A 164 26.45 -31.76 11.03
C LYS A 164 27.40 -32.62 11.86
N GLU A 165 27.07 -32.86 13.09
CA GLU A 165 27.58 -34.03 13.83
C GLU A 165 26.51 -35.11 13.86
N LYS A 166 26.90 -36.26 13.26
CA LYS A 166 26.19 -37.52 13.37
C LYS A 166 26.59 -38.14 14.70
N GLU A 167 25.70 -38.22 15.65
CA GLU A 167 25.92 -39.05 16.81
C GLU A 167 24.94 -40.23 16.79
N ASN A 168 25.55 -41.42 16.63
CA ASN A 168 24.91 -42.72 16.77
C ASN A 168 24.65 -43.00 18.25
N THR A 169 23.38 -43.16 18.62
CA THR A 169 23.03 -43.73 19.91
C THR A 169 22.23 -44.99 19.69
N PRO A 170 22.66 -46.15 20.26
CA PRO A 170 21.97 -47.41 20.11
C PRO A 170 20.73 -47.50 21.00
N PRO A 171 19.76 -48.39 20.70
CA PRO A 171 18.48 -48.47 21.37
C PRO A 171 18.61 -49.13 22.75
N LEU A 172 17.99 -48.51 23.76
CA LEU A 172 17.82 -49.09 25.08
C LEU A 172 16.66 -50.10 25.10
N THR A 173 17.02 -51.33 25.41
CA THR A 173 16.12 -52.44 25.73
C THR A 173 15.40 -52.22 27.07
N PRO A 174 14.15 -52.63 27.22
CA PRO A 174 13.47 -52.64 28.52
C PRO A 174 13.82 -53.87 29.33
N GLN A 175 14.26 -53.72 30.54
CA GLN A 175 14.26 -54.75 31.62
C GLN A 175 13.15 -54.30 32.57
N GLY A 176 12.14 -55.08 32.82
CA GLY A 176 12.01 -56.38 33.42
C GLY A 176 11.81 -56.22 34.92
N GLU A 177 10.57 -56.51 35.36
CA GLU A 177 10.03 -56.58 36.71
C GLU A 177 10.93 -57.37 37.67
N ASP A 178 10.89 -56.98 38.92
CA ASP A 178 10.66 -57.87 40.12
C ASP A 178 10.59 -56.90 41.34
N GLY A 179 9.63 -56.94 42.25
CA GLY A 179 9.16 -58.07 43.06
C GLY A 179 9.68 -57.89 44.48
N GLY A 180 8.81 -57.75 45.48
CA GLY A 180 9.17 -58.02 46.81
C GLY A 180 8.83 -56.93 47.86
N GLU A 181 7.72 -57.02 48.47
CA GLU A 181 7.40 -57.29 49.87
C GLU A 181 8.22 -56.54 50.94
N GLY A 182 7.47 -55.91 51.88
CA GLY A 182 7.90 -55.42 53.18
C GLY A 182 6.85 -54.50 53.80
#